data_8baa755a9fdbd799dd9ac3221a28f80d
#
_entry.id   8baa755a9fdbd799dd9ac3221a28f80d
#
_cell.length_a   1.000
_cell.length_b   1.000
_cell.length_c   1.000
_cell.angle_alpha   90.00
_cell.angle_beta   90.00
_cell.angle_gamma   90.00
#
_symmetry.space_group_name_H-M   'P 1'
#
loop_
_entity.id
_entity.type
_entity.pdbx_description
1 polymer ?
#
loop_
_entity_poly.entity_id
_entity_poly.type
_entity_poly.pdbx_seq_one_letter_code
_entity_poly.pdbx_strand_id
1 'polypeptide(L)'
;MNTRLQTPFDTVENAHHYVRLLVEAIAEAKSEIAADLSADAKAQPQRRVEALRLVQFKLDKLEQQLQSSSRLLNDLRTLRRLLFDERPEPTAAPQDPAA
;
A
#
# COMPACT_ATOMS: atom_id res chain seq x y z
N MET A 1 9.37 -23.71 -10.86
CA MET A 1 8.40 -23.04 -10.47
C MET A 1 7.33 -23.79 -9.84
N ASN A 2 6.96 -23.46 -8.77
CA ASN A 2 6.05 -24.10 -8.00
C ASN A 2 4.87 -23.36 -7.72
N THR A 3 4.19 -22.91 -8.72
CA THR A 3 3.01 -22.15 -8.49
C THR A 3 1.98 -22.95 -7.76
N ARG A 4 2.02 -24.26 -7.85
CA ARG A 4 0.99 -24.97 -7.16
C ARG A 4 1.14 -24.91 -5.66
N LEU A 5 2.29 -24.49 -5.19
CA LEU A 5 2.44 -24.32 -3.77
C LEU A 5 2.00 -22.95 -3.32
N GLN A 6 1.64 -22.07 -4.24
CA GLN A 6 1.21 -20.77 -3.84
C GLN A 6 -0.27 -20.77 -3.58
N THR A 7 -0.70 -19.98 -2.66
CA THR A 7 -2.11 -19.80 -2.39
C THR A 7 -2.48 -18.40 -2.79
N PRO A 8 -3.76 -18.10 -2.87
CA PRO A 8 -4.17 -16.72 -3.12
C PRO A 8 -3.59 -15.75 -2.11
N PHE A 9 -3.35 -16.21 -0.90
CA PHE A 9 -2.78 -15.31 0.10
C PHE A 9 -1.33 -15.01 -0.18
N ASP A 10 -0.62 -15.90 -0.83
CA ASP A 10 0.75 -15.59 -1.24
C ASP A 10 0.75 -14.47 -2.25
N THR A 11 -0.23 -14.46 -3.14
CA THR A 11 -0.35 -13.37 -4.08
C THR A 11 -0.68 -12.07 -3.37
N VAL A 12 -1.52 -12.13 -2.34
CA VAL A 12 -1.85 -10.94 -1.57
C VAL A 12 -0.60 -10.41 -0.88
N GLU A 13 0.23 -11.30 -0.37
CA GLU A 13 1.43 -10.85 0.30
C GLU A 13 2.38 -10.17 -0.67
N ASN A 14 2.50 -10.72 -1.88
CA ASN A 14 3.31 -10.09 -2.91
C ASN A 14 2.73 -8.74 -3.31
N ALA A 15 1.41 -8.65 -3.39
CA ALA A 15 0.76 -7.40 -3.71
C ALA A 15 1.02 -6.35 -2.64
N HIS A 16 0.99 -6.76 -1.37
CA HIS A 16 1.25 -5.83 -0.30
C HIS A 16 2.68 -5.26 -0.40
N HIS A 17 3.62 -6.13 -0.69
CA HIS A 17 5.00 -5.67 -0.85
C HIS A 17 5.11 -4.70 -2.01
N TYR A 18 4.45 -5.02 -3.12
CA TYR A 18 4.50 -4.17 -4.29
C TYR A 18 3.85 -2.81 -4.02
N VAL A 19 2.73 -2.81 -3.29
CA VAL A 19 2.07 -1.55 -2.97
C VAL A 19 2.96 -0.69 -2.09
N ARG A 20 3.69 -1.30 -1.15
CA ARG A 20 4.60 -0.53 -0.33
C ARG A 20 5.68 0.15 -1.16
N LEU A 21 6.20 -0.55 -2.17
CA LEU A 21 7.17 0.06 -3.05
C LEU A 21 6.56 1.20 -3.85
N LEU A 22 5.30 1.04 -4.26
CA LEU A 22 4.61 2.11 -4.96
C LEU A 22 4.43 3.34 -4.07
N VAL A 23 4.10 3.12 -2.80
CA VAL A 23 3.96 4.25 -1.88
C VAL A 23 5.28 5.01 -1.78
N GLU A 24 6.39 4.29 -1.71
CA GLU A 24 7.68 4.95 -1.64
C GLU A 24 7.98 5.73 -2.91
N ALA A 25 7.65 5.14 -4.06
CA ALA A 25 7.89 5.82 -5.32
C ALA A 25 7.03 7.08 -5.44
N ILE A 26 5.78 7.02 -4.96
CA ILE A 26 4.92 8.18 -5.01
C ILE A 26 5.43 9.26 -4.07
N ALA A 27 5.91 8.89 -2.89
CA ALA A 27 6.45 9.87 -1.96
C ALA A 27 7.65 10.58 -2.57
N GLU A 28 8.48 9.84 -3.27
CA GLU A 28 9.63 10.43 -3.90
C GLU A 28 9.21 11.38 -5.01
N ALA A 29 8.23 10.98 -5.82
CA ALA A 29 7.73 11.84 -6.87
C ALA A 29 7.13 13.12 -6.30
N LYS A 30 6.41 13.01 -5.18
CA LYS A 30 5.84 14.19 -4.54
C LYS A 30 6.93 15.15 -4.10
N SER A 31 8.01 14.61 -3.58
CA SER A 31 9.11 15.44 -3.13
C SER A 31 9.73 16.18 -4.30
N GLU A 32 9.87 15.51 -5.44
CA GLU A 32 10.44 16.15 -6.61
C GLU A 32 9.52 17.23 -7.16
N ILE A 33 8.21 16.98 -7.15
CA ILE A 33 7.28 17.97 -7.64
C ILE A 33 7.26 19.19 -6.71
N ALA A 34 7.37 18.96 -5.40
CA ALA A 34 7.41 20.07 -4.46
C ALA A 34 8.67 20.92 -4.68
N ALA A 35 9.78 20.26 -4.98
CA ALA A 35 11.01 20.99 -5.26
C ALA A 35 10.86 21.80 -6.55
N ASP A 36 10.24 21.21 -7.57
CA ASP A 36 10.05 21.95 -8.80
C ASP A 36 9.12 23.15 -8.60
N LEU A 37 8.12 23.00 -7.74
CA LEU A 37 7.21 24.10 -7.48
C LEU A 37 7.89 25.22 -6.73
N SER A 38 8.84 24.90 -5.84
CA SER A 38 9.51 25.95 -5.10
C SER A 38 10.67 26.53 -5.83
N ALA A 39 11.18 25.90 -6.87
CA ALA A 39 12.37 26.38 -7.53
C ALA A 39 12.01 27.52 -8.44
N ASP A 40 12.55 28.68 -8.17
CA ASP A 40 12.45 29.84 -9.06
C ASP A 40 11.04 30.01 -9.59
N ALA A 41 10.08 30.03 -8.70
CA ALA A 41 8.70 30.08 -9.09
C ALA A 41 8.39 31.28 -9.98
N LYS A 42 9.10 32.37 -9.82
CA LYS A 42 8.81 33.55 -10.62
C LYS A 42 9.23 33.41 -12.05
N ALA A 43 10.19 32.56 -12.31
CA ALA A 43 10.66 32.37 -13.68
C ALA A 43 9.88 31.30 -14.41
N GLN A 44 9.00 30.60 -13.74
CA GLN A 44 8.27 29.54 -14.40
C GLN A 44 7.01 30.07 -15.05
N PRO A 45 6.66 29.56 -16.22
CA PRO A 45 5.40 29.96 -16.81
C PRO A 45 4.22 29.55 -15.94
N GLN A 46 3.20 30.37 -15.93
CA GLN A 46 2.03 30.10 -15.12
C GLN A 46 1.41 28.76 -15.44
N ARG A 47 1.38 28.38 -16.69
CA ARG A 47 0.80 27.09 -17.07
C ARG A 47 1.56 25.93 -16.48
N ARG A 48 2.89 26.07 -16.39
CA ARG A 48 3.70 25.02 -15.80
C ARG A 48 3.40 24.89 -14.30
N VAL A 49 3.27 26.03 -13.62
CA VAL A 49 2.99 26.02 -12.20
C VAL A 49 1.62 25.36 -11.94
N GLU A 50 0.64 25.72 -12.76
CA GLU A 50 -0.67 25.12 -12.58
C GLU A 50 -0.64 23.63 -12.84
N ALA A 51 0.11 23.21 -13.86
CA ALA A 51 0.22 21.78 -14.14
C ALA A 51 0.91 21.05 -13.00
N LEU A 52 1.97 21.65 -12.43
CA LEU A 52 2.66 21.03 -11.31
C LEU A 52 1.75 20.91 -10.10
N ARG A 53 0.93 21.92 -9.85
CA ARG A 53 0.01 21.84 -8.73
C ARG A 53 -1.04 20.75 -8.94
N LEU A 54 -1.48 20.58 -10.17
CA LEU A 54 -2.43 19.54 -10.46
C LEU A 54 -1.79 18.16 -10.29
N VAL A 55 -0.55 18.03 -10.74
CA VAL A 55 0.17 16.78 -10.54
C VAL A 55 0.31 16.49 -9.05
N GLN A 56 0.64 17.51 -8.26
CA GLN A 56 0.78 17.34 -6.83
C GLN A 56 -0.52 16.86 -6.22
N PHE A 57 -1.64 17.43 -6.64
CA PHE A 57 -2.94 17.02 -6.12
C PHE A 57 -3.22 15.57 -6.46
N LYS A 58 -2.93 15.17 -7.71
CA LYS A 58 -3.17 13.79 -8.13
C LYS A 58 -2.27 12.81 -7.37
N LEU A 59 -1.02 13.21 -7.14
CA LEU A 59 -0.11 12.36 -6.38
C LEU A 59 -0.58 12.20 -4.94
N ASP A 60 -1.09 13.28 -4.34
CA ASP A 60 -1.62 13.18 -3.00
C ASP A 60 -2.77 12.21 -2.93
N LYS A 61 -3.67 12.26 -3.88
CA LYS A 61 -4.80 11.37 -3.89
C LYS A 61 -4.34 9.93 -4.09
N LEU A 62 -3.41 9.73 -5.00
CA LEU A 62 -2.91 8.40 -5.26
C LEU A 62 -2.21 7.84 -4.02
N GLU A 63 -1.44 8.68 -3.34
CA GLU A 63 -0.77 8.22 -2.13
C GLU A 63 -1.78 7.78 -1.09
N GLN A 64 -2.85 8.56 -0.92
CA GLN A 64 -3.86 8.20 0.06
C GLN A 64 -4.53 6.87 -0.29
N GLN A 65 -4.81 6.67 -1.56
CA GLN A 65 -5.43 5.43 -1.99
C GLN A 65 -4.50 4.24 -1.80
N LEU A 66 -3.22 4.44 -2.10
CA LEU A 66 -2.26 3.36 -1.93
C LEU A 66 -2.05 3.03 -0.46
N GLN A 67 -2.07 4.03 0.40
CA GLN A 67 -1.94 3.77 1.82
C GLN A 67 -3.14 3.03 2.36
N SER A 68 -4.34 3.37 1.90
CA SER A 68 -5.52 2.63 2.28
C SER A 68 -5.44 1.20 1.80
N SER A 69 -4.99 1.02 0.56
CA SER A 69 -4.83 -0.32 0.00
C SER A 69 -3.80 -1.12 0.78
N SER A 70 -2.73 -0.46 1.19
CA SER A 70 -1.70 -1.13 1.96
C SER A 70 -2.25 -1.63 3.29
N ARG A 71 -3.08 -0.82 3.94
CA ARG A 71 -3.69 -1.25 5.19
C ARG A 71 -4.62 -2.43 5.00
N LEU A 72 -5.41 -2.40 3.92
CA LEU A 72 -6.29 -3.52 3.66
C LEU A 72 -5.52 -4.79 3.35
N LEU A 73 -4.43 -4.66 2.61
CA LEU A 73 -3.61 -5.82 2.31
C LEU A 73 -2.96 -6.35 3.57
N ASN A 74 -2.56 -5.46 4.46
CA ASN A 74 -1.99 -5.91 5.72
C ASN A 74 -3.04 -6.60 6.57
N ASP A 75 -4.29 -6.13 6.54
CA ASP A 75 -5.35 -6.79 7.25
C ASP A 75 -5.56 -8.19 6.70
N LEU A 76 -5.49 -8.34 5.39
CA LEU A 76 -5.62 -9.67 4.79
C LEU A 76 -4.49 -10.58 5.20
N ARG A 77 -3.28 -10.05 5.32
CA ARG A 77 -2.17 -10.86 5.80
C ARG A 77 -2.42 -11.34 7.22
N THR A 78 -2.95 -10.46 8.06
CA THR A 78 -3.24 -10.83 9.43
C THR A 78 -4.33 -11.89 9.47
N LEU A 79 -5.37 -11.73 8.66
CA LEU A 79 -6.43 -12.71 8.62
C LEU A 79 -5.94 -14.04 8.10
N ARG A 80 -5.02 -14.02 7.14
CA ARG A 80 -4.45 -15.25 6.66
C ARG A 80 -3.76 -15.99 7.79
N ARG A 81 -2.99 -15.26 8.59
CA ARG A 81 -2.30 -15.89 9.72
C ARG A 81 -3.30 -16.51 10.69
N LEU A 82 -4.38 -15.79 10.96
CA LEU A 82 -5.38 -16.34 11.86
C LEU A 82 -6.01 -17.59 11.27
N LEU A 83 -6.29 -17.58 9.98
CA LEU A 83 -6.91 -18.73 9.37
C LEU A 83 -6.05 -19.96 9.40
N PHE A 84 -4.74 -19.79 9.26
CA PHE A 84 -3.87 -20.94 9.24
C PHE A 84 -3.36 -21.32 10.62
N ASP A 85 -3.14 -20.34 11.48
CA ASP A 85 -2.63 -20.63 12.80
C ASP A 85 -3.71 -21.16 13.71
N GLU A 86 -4.94 -20.72 13.52
CA GLU A 86 -6.00 -21.15 14.35
C GLU A 86 -6.82 -22.19 13.66
N ARG A 87 -6.22 -22.98 12.77
CA ARG A 87 -6.93 -24.01 12.17
C ARG A 87 -7.50 -24.92 13.18
N PRO A 88 -8.65 -25.36 12.99
CA PRO A 88 -9.27 -26.18 13.99
C PRO A 88 -8.53 -27.46 14.17
N GLU A 89 -8.13 -27.72 15.34
CA GLU A 89 -7.55 -28.92 15.68
C GLU A 89 -8.30 -29.48 16.78
N PRO A 90 -8.35 -30.73 16.89
CA PRO A 90 -9.10 -31.33 17.96
C PRO A 90 -8.72 -30.82 19.28
N THR A 91 -7.48 -30.56 19.44
CA THR A 91 -7.06 -30.09 20.74
C THR A 91 -7.39 -28.68 20.92
N ALA A 92 -7.69 -28.00 19.87
CA ALA A 92 -7.96 -26.63 20.08
C ALA A 92 -9.30 -26.40 20.61
N ALA A 93 -10.13 -27.32 20.50
CA ALA A 93 -11.44 -27.11 20.98
C ALA A 93 -11.50 -26.62 22.35
N PRO A 94 -10.71 -27.05 23.18
CA PRO A 94 -10.84 -26.63 24.54
C PRO A 94 -10.57 -25.23 24.72
N GLN A 95 -10.05 -24.62 23.81
CA GLN A 95 -9.84 -23.34 24.10
C GLN A 95 -11.03 -22.59 24.21
N ASP A 96 -12.13 -23.15 24.09
CA ASP A 96 -13.29 -22.49 24.35
C ASP A 96 -13.16 -21.80 25.61
N PRO A 97 -13.11 -20.58 25.58
CA PRO A 97 -12.93 -19.88 26.81
C PRO A 97 -14.08 -19.98 27.68
N ALA A 98 -15.15 -20.24 27.13
CA ALA A 98 -16.25 -20.35 27.98
C ALA A 98 -16.10 -21.55 28.84
N ALA A 99 -15.30 -22.39 28.43
CA ALA A 99 -15.12 -23.54 29.23
C ALA A 99 -14.32 -23.22 30.44
#